data_5286b4379c203df0d4af3597c5496667
#
_entry.id   5286b4379c203df0d4af3597c5496667
#
_cell.length_a   1.000
_cell.length_b   1.000
_cell.length_c   1.000
_cell.angle_alpha   90.00
_cell.angle_beta   90.00
_cell.angle_gamma   90.00
#
_symmetry.space_group_name_H-M   'P 1'
#
loop_
_entity.id
_entity.type
_entity.pdbx_description
1 polymer ?
#
loop_
_entity_poly.entity_id
_entity_poly.type
_entity_poly.pdbx_seq_one_letter_code
_entity_poly.pdbx_strand_id
1 'polypeptide(L)'
;MLDFRPPVTEDRKWVAPIISHAKRFGCDYSFGDMFIWQHVYNIRIASHDGFLFSINGTDDDNGVKRPTYGFPVGEGDLKAAIELIEEDSAKRGYGLEMFGLNNECVKKVEELFPGKFDFEPLRDSFDYIYLTENLINLPGKKFHGKRNHIAAFMRENEWSYEPITADNLDECRAMNAEWERRNREKDPEAMDDELDAINISFENYFDLGFVGGLLRANGEVVAFTFGEEMNPEVFCTHIEKAYADVRGAYPMINREFAANSLSQYKYINREDDTGSEGLRKAKLSYCPDILLEKYMARVKK
;
A
#
# COMPACT_ATOMS: atom_id res chain seq x y z
N MET A 1 4.02 -27.85 -8.34
CA MET A 1 4.58 -26.87 -7.40
C MET A 1 4.63 -25.54 -8.12
N LEU A 2 4.15 -24.48 -7.52
CA LEU A 2 4.23 -23.13 -8.09
C LEU A 2 5.69 -22.68 -8.11
N ASP A 3 6.11 -22.05 -9.22
CA ASP A 3 7.47 -21.53 -9.40
C ASP A 3 7.53 -20.07 -8.92
N PHE A 4 7.66 -19.92 -7.61
CA PHE A 4 7.72 -18.61 -6.97
C PHE A 4 9.10 -17.96 -7.13
N ARG A 5 9.12 -16.75 -7.64
CA ARG A 5 10.32 -15.92 -7.77
C ARG A 5 10.06 -14.47 -7.31
N PRO A 6 11.11 -13.73 -6.96
CA PRO A 6 10.98 -12.30 -6.69
C PRO A 6 10.33 -11.57 -7.88
N PRO A 7 9.45 -10.58 -7.65
CA PRO A 7 8.94 -9.74 -8.72
C PRO A 7 10.05 -8.88 -9.33
N VAL A 8 9.98 -8.69 -10.65
CA VAL A 8 10.81 -7.74 -11.41
C VAL A 8 9.91 -6.70 -12.07
N THR A 9 10.44 -5.55 -12.46
CA THR A 9 9.62 -4.43 -13.00
C THR A 9 8.80 -4.84 -14.23
N GLU A 10 9.33 -5.74 -15.06
CA GLU A 10 8.63 -6.27 -16.25
C GLU A 10 7.35 -7.04 -15.92
N ASP A 11 7.25 -7.59 -14.71
CA ASP A 11 6.07 -8.35 -14.27
C ASP A 11 4.84 -7.46 -14.16
N ARG A 12 5.00 -6.16 -13.97
CA ARG A 12 3.90 -5.22 -13.99
C ARG A 12 3.00 -5.39 -15.21
N LYS A 13 3.57 -5.75 -16.36
CA LYS A 13 2.84 -5.90 -17.62
C LYS A 13 1.76 -6.98 -17.58
N TRP A 14 1.97 -8.03 -16.78
CA TRP A 14 0.99 -9.11 -16.64
C TRP A 14 0.27 -9.08 -15.30
N VAL A 15 0.89 -8.58 -14.23
CA VAL A 15 0.31 -8.52 -12.89
C VAL A 15 -0.75 -7.42 -12.79
N ALA A 16 -0.43 -6.18 -13.22
CA ALA A 16 -1.33 -5.05 -13.07
C ALA A 16 -2.70 -5.26 -13.78
N PRO A 17 -2.78 -5.84 -15.00
CA PRO A 17 -4.07 -6.17 -15.61
C PRO A 17 -4.91 -7.17 -14.80
N ILE A 18 -4.30 -8.18 -14.20
CA ILE A 18 -4.99 -9.18 -13.36
C ILE A 18 -5.59 -8.50 -12.13
N ILE A 19 -4.79 -7.67 -11.44
CA ILE A 19 -5.21 -6.93 -10.26
C ILE A 19 -6.36 -5.97 -10.60
N SER A 20 -6.19 -5.19 -11.67
CA SER A 20 -7.19 -4.22 -12.12
C SER A 20 -8.52 -4.89 -12.44
N HIS A 21 -8.48 -6.05 -13.14
CA HIS A 21 -9.69 -6.81 -13.48
C HIS A 21 -10.40 -7.38 -12.25
N ALA A 22 -9.64 -7.84 -11.27
CA ALA A 22 -10.17 -8.38 -10.02
C ALA A 22 -10.81 -7.30 -9.11
N LYS A 23 -10.63 -6.02 -9.41
CA LYS A 23 -11.19 -4.85 -8.69
C LYS A 23 -10.96 -4.92 -7.18
N ARG A 24 -9.77 -5.34 -6.77
CA ARG A 24 -9.40 -5.37 -5.36
C ARG A 24 -9.11 -3.97 -4.85
N PHE A 25 -9.36 -3.76 -3.56
CA PHE A 25 -9.20 -2.47 -2.89
C PHE A 25 -8.03 -2.47 -1.90
N GLY A 26 -7.57 -3.64 -1.45
CA GLY A 26 -6.49 -3.77 -0.47
C GLY A 26 -5.12 -3.51 -1.09
N CYS A 27 -4.25 -2.78 -0.39
CA CYS A 27 -2.90 -2.44 -0.86
C CYS A 27 -2.05 -3.69 -1.16
N ASP A 28 -2.23 -4.79 -0.42
CA ASP A 28 -1.55 -6.08 -0.66
C ASP A 28 -1.73 -6.61 -2.09
N TYR A 29 -2.70 -6.08 -2.82
CA TYR A 29 -2.98 -6.42 -4.22
C TYR A 29 -2.44 -5.39 -5.21
N SER A 30 -1.56 -4.48 -4.82
CA SER A 30 -0.89 -3.59 -5.75
C SER A 30 0.46 -4.17 -6.18
N PHE A 31 0.85 -3.95 -7.44
CA PHE A 31 2.14 -4.44 -7.91
C PHE A 31 3.30 -3.67 -7.30
N GLY A 32 3.13 -2.36 -7.17
CA GLY A 32 4.14 -1.49 -6.54
C GLY A 32 4.43 -1.91 -5.11
N ASP A 33 3.39 -2.16 -4.30
CA ASP A 33 3.55 -2.65 -2.93
C ASP A 33 4.33 -3.97 -2.89
N MET A 34 3.92 -4.98 -3.70
CA MET A 34 4.64 -6.26 -3.80
C MET A 34 6.11 -6.06 -4.18
N PHE A 35 6.42 -5.11 -5.06
CA PHE A 35 7.75 -4.86 -5.56
C PHE A 35 8.63 -4.12 -4.54
N ILE A 36 8.14 -3.03 -3.95
CA ILE A 36 8.96 -2.21 -3.05
C ILE A 36 9.22 -2.87 -1.71
N TRP A 37 8.31 -3.74 -1.24
CA TRP A 37 8.45 -4.45 0.03
C TRP A 37 9.01 -5.88 -0.09
N GLN A 38 9.37 -6.33 -1.31
CA GLN A 38 9.81 -7.72 -1.53
C GLN A 38 11.02 -8.11 -0.69
N HIS A 39 11.94 -7.18 -0.39
CA HIS A 39 13.13 -7.47 0.39
C HIS A 39 12.83 -7.64 1.88
N VAL A 40 11.88 -6.85 2.40
CA VAL A 40 11.48 -6.88 3.82
C VAL A 40 10.67 -8.13 4.14
N TYR A 41 9.67 -8.43 3.28
CA TYR A 41 8.73 -9.53 3.53
C TYR A 41 9.03 -10.79 2.72
N ASN A 42 10.14 -10.84 1.98
CA ASN A 42 10.50 -11.92 1.07
C ASN A 42 9.34 -12.29 0.12
N ILE A 43 8.72 -11.26 -0.47
CA ILE A 43 7.59 -11.45 -1.38
C ILE A 43 8.08 -12.12 -2.66
N ARG A 44 7.38 -13.17 -3.07
CA ARG A 44 7.57 -13.85 -4.34
C ARG A 44 6.24 -14.05 -5.02
N ILE A 45 6.26 -14.04 -6.35
CA ILE A 45 5.07 -14.20 -7.17
C ILE A 45 5.21 -15.38 -8.12
N ALA A 46 4.08 -15.97 -8.48
CA ALA A 46 3.96 -16.99 -9.52
C ALA A 46 2.66 -16.77 -10.30
N SER A 47 2.59 -17.28 -11.52
CA SER A 47 1.34 -17.33 -12.28
C SER A 47 1.00 -18.76 -12.68
N HIS A 48 -0.27 -19.11 -12.61
CA HIS A 48 -0.78 -20.40 -13.07
C HIS A 48 -2.27 -20.28 -13.40
N ASP A 49 -2.68 -20.81 -14.54
CA ASP A 49 -4.08 -20.89 -15.00
C ASP A 49 -4.88 -19.58 -14.83
N GLY A 50 -4.28 -18.44 -15.22
CA GLY A 50 -4.94 -17.14 -15.16
C GLY A 50 -4.93 -16.46 -13.78
N PHE A 51 -4.31 -17.07 -12.78
CA PHE A 51 -4.15 -16.51 -11.45
C PHE A 51 -2.74 -15.98 -11.21
N LEU A 52 -2.67 -14.86 -10.49
CA LEU A 52 -1.52 -14.40 -9.74
C LEU A 52 -1.54 -15.06 -8.37
N PHE A 53 -0.41 -15.63 -7.98
CA PHE A 53 -0.14 -16.13 -6.63
C PHE A 53 0.99 -15.31 -6.02
N SER A 54 0.88 -14.99 -4.73
CA SER A 54 1.95 -14.40 -3.95
C SER A 54 2.24 -15.24 -2.71
N ILE A 55 3.47 -15.18 -2.23
CA ILE A 55 3.93 -15.84 -1.01
C ILE A 55 4.89 -14.92 -0.28
N ASN A 56 4.78 -14.85 1.05
CA ASN A 56 5.65 -14.08 1.93
C ASN A 56 6.32 -15.02 2.94
N GLY A 57 7.36 -14.55 3.62
CA GLY A 57 7.93 -15.26 4.77
C GLY A 57 8.51 -16.62 4.43
N THR A 58 8.96 -16.85 3.19
CA THR A 58 9.64 -18.08 2.82
C THR A 58 10.97 -18.20 3.55
N ASP A 59 11.34 -19.45 3.85
CA ASP A 59 12.53 -19.82 4.62
C ASP A 59 13.75 -19.00 4.22
N ASP A 60 14.37 -18.37 5.19
CA ASP A 60 15.77 -17.99 5.11
C ASP A 60 16.64 -19.09 5.74
N ASP A 61 17.94 -19.05 5.47
CA ASP A 61 18.92 -20.04 5.97
C ASP A 61 19.05 -20.08 7.50
N ASN A 62 18.32 -19.25 8.25
CA ASN A 62 18.53 -19.02 9.69
C ASN A 62 17.28 -19.25 10.55
N GLY A 63 16.13 -19.50 10.01
CA GLY A 63 14.93 -19.71 10.79
C GLY A 63 13.65 -19.73 9.99
N VAL A 64 12.88 -20.68 10.27
CA VAL A 64 11.62 -21.02 9.63
C VAL A 64 10.63 -19.87 9.76
N LYS A 65 10.62 -18.94 8.82
CA LYS A 65 9.46 -18.09 8.60
C LYS A 65 8.41 -18.94 7.90
N ARG A 66 7.27 -19.14 8.53
CA ARG A 66 6.13 -19.83 7.93
C ARG A 66 5.73 -19.14 6.63
N PRO A 67 5.59 -19.88 5.52
CA PRO A 67 5.08 -19.29 4.30
C PRO A 67 3.62 -18.88 4.49
N THR A 68 3.30 -17.64 4.19
CA THR A 68 1.93 -17.13 4.10
C THR A 68 1.63 -16.78 2.64
N TYR A 69 0.50 -17.25 2.14
CA TYR A 69 0.10 -17.02 0.76
C TYR A 69 -0.89 -15.86 0.69
N GLY A 70 -0.74 -15.00 -0.31
CA GLY A 70 -1.81 -14.07 -0.67
C GLY A 70 -3.02 -14.86 -1.19
N PHE A 71 -4.21 -14.30 -0.99
CA PHE A 71 -5.40 -14.87 -1.63
C PHE A 71 -5.25 -14.82 -3.15
N PRO A 72 -5.46 -15.92 -3.90
CA PRO A 72 -5.26 -15.95 -5.35
C PRO A 72 -6.08 -14.89 -6.08
N VAL A 73 -5.46 -14.17 -7.01
CA VAL A 73 -6.09 -13.10 -7.78
C VAL A 73 -6.09 -13.46 -9.25
N GLY A 74 -7.26 -13.48 -9.87
CA GLY A 74 -7.40 -13.83 -11.27
C GLY A 74 -8.79 -14.35 -11.63
N GLU A 75 -8.92 -14.90 -12.81
CA GLU A 75 -10.14 -15.52 -13.32
C GLU A 75 -9.92 -17.00 -13.56
N GLY A 76 -10.87 -17.83 -13.12
CA GLY A 76 -10.82 -19.27 -13.29
C GLY A 76 -11.44 -20.03 -12.12
N ASP A 77 -11.01 -21.25 -11.90
CA ASP A 77 -11.44 -22.08 -10.78
C ASP A 77 -10.70 -21.69 -9.49
N LEU A 78 -11.32 -20.79 -8.71
CA LEU A 78 -10.75 -20.32 -7.45
C LEU A 78 -10.56 -21.46 -6.44
N LYS A 79 -11.42 -22.50 -6.48
CA LYS A 79 -11.27 -23.65 -5.61
C LYS A 79 -9.99 -24.41 -5.91
N ALA A 80 -9.76 -24.70 -7.19
CA ALA A 80 -8.52 -25.34 -7.64
C ALA A 80 -7.28 -24.49 -7.34
N ALA A 81 -7.37 -23.16 -7.47
CA ALA A 81 -6.28 -22.25 -7.13
C ALA A 81 -5.92 -22.30 -5.63
N ILE A 82 -6.92 -22.36 -4.73
CA ILE A 82 -6.69 -22.51 -3.29
C ILE A 82 -6.14 -23.90 -2.96
N GLU A 83 -6.66 -24.97 -3.57
CA GLU A 83 -6.15 -26.33 -3.40
C GLU A 83 -4.68 -26.44 -3.86
N LEU A 84 -4.30 -25.72 -4.92
CA LEU A 84 -2.92 -25.68 -5.42
C LEU A 84 -1.93 -25.05 -4.42
N ILE A 85 -2.29 -23.93 -3.79
CA ILE A 85 -1.43 -23.35 -2.75
C ILE A 85 -1.43 -24.17 -1.46
N GLU A 86 -2.52 -24.88 -1.15
CA GLU A 86 -2.55 -25.83 -0.04
C GLU A 86 -1.58 -27.01 -0.25
N GLU A 87 -1.56 -27.57 -1.46
CA GLU A 87 -0.59 -28.59 -1.83
C GLU A 87 0.86 -28.09 -1.78
N ASP A 88 1.09 -26.85 -2.25
CA ASP A 88 2.42 -26.22 -2.20
C ASP A 88 2.87 -26.00 -0.75
N SER A 89 1.99 -25.51 0.12
CA SER A 89 2.25 -25.35 1.56
C SER A 89 2.55 -26.68 2.25
N ALA A 90 1.75 -27.72 1.95
CA ALA A 90 1.96 -29.08 2.49
C ALA A 90 3.31 -29.67 2.05
N LYS A 91 3.73 -29.47 0.80
CA LYS A 91 5.05 -29.90 0.31
C LYS A 91 6.21 -29.18 1.00
N ARG A 92 5.97 -27.97 1.51
CA ARG A 92 6.93 -27.21 2.35
C ARG A 92 6.87 -27.63 3.82
N GLY A 93 5.93 -28.52 4.21
CA GLY A 93 5.80 -29.02 5.57
C GLY A 93 4.89 -28.19 6.50
N TYR A 94 4.05 -27.31 5.92
CA TYR A 94 3.15 -26.41 6.64
C TYR A 94 1.68 -26.61 6.30
N GLY A 95 0.79 -26.26 7.23
CA GLY A 95 -0.62 -26.02 6.92
C GLY A 95 -0.76 -24.69 6.18
N LEU A 96 -1.75 -24.61 5.27
CA LEU A 96 -2.01 -23.39 4.53
C LEU A 96 -2.40 -22.23 5.44
N GLU A 97 -1.71 -21.12 5.29
CA GLU A 97 -2.08 -19.81 5.82
C GLU A 97 -2.21 -18.83 4.66
N MET A 98 -3.34 -18.12 4.60
CA MET A 98 -3.58 -17.06 3.61
C MET A 98 -3.79 -15.73 4.32
N PHE A 99 -3.18 -14.65 3.83
CA PHE A 99 -3.27 -13.31 4.40
C PHE A 99 -3.93 -12.31 3.43
N GLY A 100 -4.32 -11.16 3.95
CA GLY A 100 -4.89 -10.07 3.16
C GLY A 100 -6.33 -10.32 2.68
N LEU A 101 -7.03 -11.33 3.21
CA LEU A 101 -8.41 -11.61 2.85
C LEU A 101 -9.34 -10.50 3.37
N ASN A 102 -10.09 -9.88 2.49
CA ASN A 102 -11.21 -9.03 2.90
C ASN A 102 -12.48 -9.87 3.17
N ASN A 103 -13.54 -9.23 3.66
CA ASN A 103 -14.82 -9.90 3.99
C ASN A 103 -15.41 -10.69 2.81
N GLU A 104 -15.22 -10.22 1.56
CA GLU A 104 -15.71 -10.95 0.37
C GLU A 104 -14.89 -12.22 0.13
N CYS A 105 -13.57 -12.14 0.31
CA CYS A 105 -12.67 -13.29 0.19
C CYS A 105 -12.98 -14.33 1.28
N VAL A 106 -13.15 -13.90 2.53
CA VAL A 106 -13.56 -14.77 3.63
C VAL A 106 -14.84 -15.53 3.30
N LYS A 107 -15.86 -14.81 2.81
CA LYS A 107 -17.14 -15.42 2.42
C LYS A 107 -16.96 -16.46 1.28
N LYS A 108 -16.18 -16.14 0.25
CA LYS A 108 -15.89 -17.07 -0.84
C LYS A 108 -15.14 -18.31 -0.37
N VAL A 109 -14.14 -18.15 0.51
CA VAL A 109 -13.40 -19.29 1.08
C VAL A 109 -14.35 -20.17 1.90
N GLU A 110 -15.19 -19.60 2.73
CA GLU A 110 -16.15 -20.38 3.55
C GLU A 110 -17.20 -21.09 2.69
N GLU A 111 -17.63 -20.49 1.57
CA GLU A 111 -18.54 -21.14 0.60
C GLU A 111 -17.87 -22.33 -0.11
N LEU A 112 -16.59 -22.22 -0.48
CA LEU A 112 -15.84 -23.26 -1.19
C LEU A 112 -15.32 -24.37 -0.28
N PHE A 113 -15.02 -24.04 0.97
CA PHE A 113 -14.41 -24.94 1.96
C PHE A 113 -15.10 -24.80 3.32
N PRO A 114 -16.39 -25.18 3.47
CA PRO A 114 -17.16 -24.96 4.67
C PRO A 114 -16.49 -25.51 5.92
N GLY A 115 -16.27 -24.63 6.91
CA GLY A 115 -15.73 -25.00 8.20
C GLY A 115 -14.25 -25.42 8.22
N LYS A 116 -13.53 -25.28 7.10
CA LYS A 116 -12.12 -25.71 6.99
C LYS A 116 -11.13 -24.72 7.59
N PHE A 117 -11.42 -23.43 7.55
CA PHE A 117 -10.51 -22.37 7.99
C PHE A 117 -11.01 -21.64 9.22
N ASP A 118 -10.07 -21.19 10.05
CA ASP A 118 -10.28 -20.14 11.03
C ASP A 118 -9.86 -18.80 10.43
N PHE A 119 -10.61 -17.73 10.72
CA PHE A 119 -10.35 -16.39 10.22
C PHE A 119 -10.07 -15.45 11.39
N GLU A 120 -8.86 -14.89 11.40
CA GLU A 120 -8.40 -13.95 12.42
C GLU A 120 -8.27 -12.54 11.82
N PRO A 121 -8.95 -11.52 12.37
CA PRO A 121 -8.81 -10.16 11.87
C PRO A 121 -7.42 -9.59 12.20
N LEU A 122 -6.76 -9.01 11.20
CA LEU A 122 -5.46 -8.37 11.30
C LEU A 122 -5.64 -6.85 11.43
N ARG A 123 -6.05 -6.36 12.61
CA ARG A 123 -6.42 -4.95 12.80
C ARG A 123 -5.34 -3.96 12.35
N ASP A 124 -4.09 -4.28 12.55
CA ASP A 124 -2.96 -3.42 12.24
C ASP A 124 -2.71 -3.30 10.72
N SER A 125 -3.25 -4.26 9.95
CA SER A 125 -3.19 -4.29 8.48
C SER A 125 -4.48 -3.78 7.79
N PHE A 126 -5.44 -3.19 8.52
CA PHE A 126 -6.66 -2.66 7.90
C PHE A 126 -6.37 -1.40 7.10
N ASP A 127 -6.76 -1.39 5.81
CA ASP A 127 -6.55 -0.20 4.97
C ASP A 127 -7.58 0.89 5.22
N TYR A 128 -7.08 2.12 5.13
CA TYR A 128 -7.86 3.34 5.24
C TYR A 128 -8.18 3.88 3.84
N ILE A 129 -9.43 3.77 3.43
CA ILE A 129 -9.89 4.15 2.09
C ILE A 129 -10.84 5.35 2.21
N TYR A 130 -10.61 6.34 1.37
CA TYR A 130 -11.32 7.61 1.40
C TYR A 130 -11.97 7.88 0.05
N LEU A 131 -13.15 8.52 0.06
CA LEU A 131 -13.67 9.15 -1.14
C LEU A 131 -12.74 10.30 -1.54
N THR A 132 -12.30 10.30 -2.79
CA THR A 132 -11.38 11.31 -3.32
C THR A 132 -11.93 12.72 -3.14
N GLU A 133 -13.23 12.92 -3.39
CA GLU A 133 -13.89 14.21 -3.18
C GLU A 133 -13.83 14.70 -1.72
N ASN A 134 -13.84 13.77 -0.74
CA ASN A 134 -13.71 14.12 0.67
C ASN A 134 -12.30 14.61 1.02
N LEU A 135 -11.27 14.04 0.40
CA LEU A 135 -9.88 14.51 0.59
C LEU A 135 -9.63 15.86 -0.10
N ILE A 136 -10.26 16.10 -1.26
CA ILE A 136 -10.18 17.36 -1.99
C ILE A 136 -10.91 18.48 -1.24
N ASN A 137 -12.17 18.25 -0.89
CA ASN A 137 -13.06 19.30 -0.39
C ASN A 137 -13.02 19.48 1.13
N LEU A 138 -12.61 18.45 1.88
CA LEU A 138 -12.57 18.41 3.35
C LEU A 138 -13.88 18.94 3.97
N PRO A 139 -15.06 18.39 3.68
CA PRO A 139 -16.34 18.98 3.98
C PRO A 139 -16.73 18.87 5.47
N GLY A 140 -17.49 19.86 5.96
CA GLY A 140 -18.13 19.81 7.27
C GLY A 140 -17.19 20.09 8.46
N LYS A 141 -17.76 19.95 9.68
CA LYS A 141 -17.05 20.28 10.93
C LYS A 141 -15.89 19.32 11.24
N LYS A 142 -16.01 18.04 10.85
CA LYS A 142 -15.00 17.02 11.11
C LYS A 142 -13.63 17.35 10.49
N PHE A 143 -13.60 18.08 9.40
CA PHE A 143 -12.37 18.50 8.72
C PHE A 143 -11.93 19.93 9.02
N HIS A 144 -12.59 20.63 9.96
CA HIS A 144 -12.26 22.03 10.27
C HIS A 144 -10.77 22.21 10.62
N GLY A 145 -10.20 21.31 11.43
CA GLY A 145 -8.77 21.35 11.77
C GLY A 145 -7.86 21.21 10.54
N LYS A 146 -8.18 20.31 9.60
CA LYS A 146 -7.40 20.14 8.37
C LYS A 146 -7.44 21.40 7.51
N ARG A 147 -8.62 21.99 7.30
CA ARG A 147 -8.76 23.27 6.57
C ARG A 147 -8.00 24.40 7.22
N ASN A 148 -7.98 24.49 8.56
CA ASN A 148 -7.22 25.52 9.27
C ASN A 148 -5.70 25.34 9.08
N HIS A 149 -5.19 24.10 9.10
CA HIS A 149 -3.78 23.83 8.82
C HIS A 149 -3.40 24.19 7.38
N ILE A 150 -4.24 23.85 6.41
CA ILE A 150 -4.05 24.22 5.00
C ILE A 150 -4.08 25.75 4.84
N ALA A 151 -5.06 26.43 5.42
CA ALA A 151 -5.15 27.89 5.36
C ALA A 151 -3.94 28.58 6.01
N ALA A 152 -3.38 27.99 7.08
CA ALA A 152 -2.16 28.50 7.69
C ALA A 152 -0.96 28.31 6.74
N PHE A 153 -0.80 27.11 6.15
CA PHE A 153 0.27 26.85 5.18
C PHE A 153 0.24 27.85 4.02
N MET A 154 -0.93 28.05 3.41
CA MET A 154 -1.11 28.98 2.27
C MET A 154 -0.82 30.43 2.63
N ARG A 155 -1.09 30.85 3.87
CA ARG A 155 -0.84 32.23 4.32
C ARG A 155 0.62 32.46 4.70
N GLU A 156 1.30 31.43 5.21
CA GLU A 156 2.64 31.53 5.81
C GLU A 156 3.76 31.26 4.80
N ASN A 157 3.42 30.73 3.60
CA ASN A 157 4.40 30.34 2.59
C ASN A 157 4.02 30.85 1.18
N GLU A 158 5.02 31.16 0.39
CA GLU A 158 4.91 31.14 -1.05
C GLU A 158 5.00 29.68 -1.50
N TRP A 159 3.93 29.13 -2.09
CA TRP A 159 3.85 27.70 -2.33
C TRP A 159 3.43 27.34 -3.77
N SER A 160 3.85 26.14 -4.20
CA SER A 160 3.37 25.51 -5.43
C SER A 160 3.22 24.01 -5.24
N TYR A 161 2.32 23.41 -6.03
CA TYR A 161 2.22 21.96 -6.22
C TYR A 161 2.73 21.63 -7.63
N GLU A 162 3.52 20.56 -7.76
CA GLU A 162 4.04 20.07 -9.02
C GLU A 162 3.88 18.55 -9.11
N PRO A 163 3.51 18.00 -10.28
CA PRO A 163 3.65 16.56 -10.50
C PRO A 163 5.12 16.14 -10.42
N ILE A 164 5.37 14.93 -9.91
CA ILE A 164 6.72 14.35 -9.94
C ILE A 164 7.03 13.93 -11.38
N THR A 165 8.19 14.38 -11.87
CA THR A 165 8.75 14.12 -13.21
C THR A 165 10.21 13.69 -13.09
N ALA A 166 10.82 13.30 -14.22
CA ALA A 166 12.26 12.98 -14.24
C ALA A 166 13.14 14.18 -13.84
N ASP A 167 12.66 15.42 -14.07
CA ASP A 167 13.44 16.63 -13.80
C ASP A 167 13.46 17.00 -12.31
N ASN A 168 12.46 16.58 -11.52
CA ASN A 168 12.32 16.94 -10.10
C ASN A 168 12.35 15.75 -9.12
N LEU A 169 12.48 14.51 -9.60
CA LEU A 169 12.51 13.31 -8.76
C LEU A 169 13.67 13.33 -7.77
N ASP A 170 14.83 13.82 -8.17
CA ASP A 170 16.01 13.91 -7.31
C ASP A 170 15.82 14.93 -6.17
N GLU A 171 14.98 15.94 -6.33
CA GLU A 171 14.62 16.84 -5.25
C GLU A 171 13.76 16.12 -4.19
N CYS A 172 12.89 15.21 -4.61
CA CYS A 172 12.14 14.34 -3.67
C CYS A 172 13.07 13.41 -2.91
N ARG A 173 14.10 12.83 -3.57
CA ARG A 173 15.14 12.02 -2.91
C ARG A 173 15.90 12.84 -1.86
N ALA A 174 16.31 14.03 -2.21
CA ALA A 174 17.02 14.93 -1.28
C ALA A 174 16.16 15.30 -0.08
N MET A 175 14.86 15.61 -0.32
CA MET A 175 13.89 15.88 0.75
C MET A 175 13.71 14.67 1.66
N ASN A 176 13.61 13.45 1.09
CA ASN A 176 13.47 12.23 1.88
C ASN A 176 14.70 11.97 2.77
N ALA A 177 15.90 12.14 2.24
CA ALA A 177 17.14 11.98 3.01
C ALA A 177 17.20 12.95 4.20
N GLU A 178 16.79 14.20 4.00
CA GLU A 178 16.71 15.18 5.09
C GLU A 178 15.57 14.86 6.08
N TRP A 179 14.42 14.36 5.59
CA TRP A 179 13.32 13.91 6.45
C TRP A 179 13.77 12.76 7.35
N GLU A 180 14.48 11.77 6.79
CA GLU A 180 15.07 10.66 7.53
C GLU A 180 16.02 11.15 8.60
N ARG A 181 16.98 12.01 8.24
CA ARG A 181 17.95 12.59 9.19
C ARG A 181 17.26 13.23 10.40
N ARG A 182 16.11 13.92 10.20
CA ARG A 182 15.35 14.58 11.25
C ARG A 182 14.56 13.60 12.14
N ASN A 183 14.26 12.40 11.67
CA ASN A 183 13.34 11.46 12.34
C ASN A 183 14.01 10.17 12.83
N ARG A 184 15.24 9.88 12.45
CA ARG A 184 15.94 8.60 12.67
C ARG A 184 16.03 8.14 14.14
N GLU A 185 15.99 9.07 15.10
CA GLU A 185 16.08 8.74 16.52
C GLU A 185 14.81 8.09 17.09
N LYS A 186 13.69 8.08 16.35
CA LYS A 186 12.38 7.66 16.88
C LYS A 186 12.16 6.15 16.80
N ASP A 187 12.54 5.50 15.72
CA ASP A 187 12.43 4.06 15.49
C ASP A 187 13.42 3.62 14.38
N PRO A 188 14.65 3.25 14.74
CA PRO A 188 15.68 2.99 13.73
C PRO A 188 15.41 1.78 12.82
N GLU A 189 14.87 0.66 13.35
CA GLU A 189 14.68 -0.56 12.57
C GLU A 189 13.52 -0.42 11.56
N ALA A 190 12.36 0.02 12.01
CA ALA A 190 11.21 0.26 11.10
C ALA A 190 11.52 1.34 10.06
N MET A 191 12.40 2.30 10.38
CA MET A 191 12.84 3.31 9.42
C MET A 191 13.80 2.78 8.36
N ASP A 192 14.66 1.81 8.67
CA ASP A 192 15.59 1.24 7.69
C ASP A 192 14.80 0.46 6.61
N ASP A 193 13.81 -0.35 6.99
CA ASP A 193 12.92 -1.06 6.05
C ASP A 193 12.11 -0.10 5.17
N GLU A 194 11.52 0.95 5.75
CA GLU A 194 10.77 1.97 5.00
C GLU A 194 11.69 2.75 4.07
N LEU A 195 12.91 3.07 4.50
CA LEU A 195 13.90 3.78 3.68
C LEU A 195 14.30 2.95 2.46
N ASP A 196 14.54 1.65 2.64
CA ASP A 196 14.86 0.75 1.55
C ASP A 196 13.71 0.70 0.53
N ALA A 197 12.47 0.56 1.00
CA ALA A 197 11.28 0.58 0.12
C ALA A 197 11.14 1.91 -0.64
N ILE A 198 11.40 3.06 0.00
CA ILE A 198 11.37 4.38 -0.65
C ILE A 198 12.50 4.52 -1.68
N ASN A 199 13.71 4.07 -1.38
CA ASN A 199 14.84 4.12 -2.33
C ASN A 199 14.57 3.24 -3.56
N ILE A 200 14.08 2.01 -3.35
CA ILE A 200 13.65 1.11 -4.44
C ILE A 200 12.55 1.77 -5.28
N SER A 201 11.61 2.45 -4.64
CA SER A 201 10.54 3.19 -5.33
C SER A 201 11.10 4.28 -6.24
N PHE A 202 12.03 5.08 -5.74
CA PHE A 202 12.66 6.14 -6.52
C PHE A 202 13.52 5.61 -7.68
N GLU A 203 14.22 4.49 -7.47
CA GLU A 203 15.05 3.86 -8.51
C GLU A 203 14.22 3.33 -9.68
N ASN A 204 13.00 2.85 -9.37
CA ASN A 204 12.11 2.20 -10.32
C ASN A 204 10.82 3.00 -10.61
N TYR A 205 10.77 4.28 -10.23
CA TYR A 205 9.57 5.11 -10.19
C TYR A 205 8.75 5.06 -11.50
N PHE A 206 9.42 5.24 -12.62
CA PHE A 206 8.74 5.26 -13.93
C PHE A 206 8.43 3.86 -14.46
N ASP A 207 9.27 2.88 -14.19
CA ASP A 207 9.06 1.49 -14.59
C ASP A 207 7.89 0.85 -13.82
N LEU A 208 7.71 1.24 -12.54
CA LEU A 208 6.56 0.87 -11.73
C LEU A 208 5.30 1.65 -12.11
N GLY A 209 5.42 2.68 -12.94
CA GLY A 209 4.30 3.53 -13.37
C GLY A 209 3.71 4.33 -12.23
N PHE A 210 4.53 4.72 -11.25
CA PHE A 210 4.08 5.55 -10.16
C PHE A 210 3.70 6.95 -10.63
N VAL A 211 2.67 7.49 -9.99
CA VAL A 211 2.21 8.86 -10.15
C VAL A 211 2.35 9.55 -8.80
N GLY A 212 2.91 10.75 -8.79
CA GLY A 212 3.13 11.48 -7.56
C GLY A 212 3.11 12.98 -7.73
N GLY A 213 3.21 13.66 -6.60
CA GLY A 213 3.30 15.11 -6.54
C GLY A 213 4.22 15.57 -5.41
N LEU A 214 4.79 16.74 -5.58
CA LEU A 214 5.58 17.43 -4.58
C LEU A 214 4.98 18.80 -4.24
N LEU A 215 5.28 19.27 -3.05
CA LEU A 215 4.85 20.56 -2.55
C LEU A 215 6.08 21.40 -2.24
N ARG A 216 6.13 22.61 -2.82
CA ARG A 216 7.15 23.59 -2.47
C ARG A 216 6.59 24.62 -1.49
N ALA A 217 7.46 25.07 -0.59
CA ALA A 217 7.24 26.24 0.24
C ALA A 217 8.50 27.10 0.18
N ASN A 218 8.35 28.37 -0.21
CA ASN A 218 9.44 29.34 -0.30
C ASN A 218 10.62 28.84 -1.19
N GLY A 219 10.29 28.11 -2.26
CA GLY A 219 11.24 27.57 -3.22
C GLY A 219 11.82 26.19 -2.88
N GLU A 220 11.62 25.66 -1.67
CA GLU A 220 12.13 24.36 -1.24
C GLU A 220 11.05 23.27 -1.27
N VAL A 221 11.40 22.03 -1.62
CA VAL A 221 10.50 20.88 -1.52
C VAL A 221 10.32 20.52 -0.05
N VAL A 222 9.08 20.61 0.44
CA VAL A 222 8.74 20.36 1.86
C VAL A 222 7.85 19.14 2.06
N ALA A 223 7.30 18.58 0.98
CA ALA A 223 6.54 17.35 1.01
C ALA A 223 6.52 16.70 -0.38
N PHE A 224 6.38 15.37 -0.39
CA PHE A 224 6.07 14.61 -1.59
C PHE A 224 5.17 13.42 -1.25
N THR A 225 4.49 12.90 -2.28
CA THR A 225 3.66 11.71 -2.18
C THR A 225 3.62 11.00 -3.53
N PHE A 226 3.49 9.69 -3.53
CA PHE A 226 3.29 8.91 -4.74
C PHE A 226 2.60 7.56 -4.48
N GLY A 227 2.12 6.95 -5.55
CA GLY A 227 1.50 5.64 -5.54
C GLY A 227 1.16 5.20 -6.95
N GLU A 228 0.22 4.26 -7.06
CA GLU A 228 -0.19 3.68 -8.35
C GLU A 228 -1.71 3.50 -8.48
N GLU A 229 -2.18 3.42 -9.71
CA GLU A 229 -3.52 2.93 -10.01
C GLU A 229 -3.61 1.44 -9.74
N MET A 230 -4.52 1.03 -8.86
CA MET A 230 -4.86 -0.38 -8.66
C MET A 230 -5.90 -0.86 -9.68
N ASN A 231 -6.90 -0.03 -9.92
CA ASN A 231 -7.98 -0.23 -10.90
C ASN A 231 -8.63 1.13 -11.19
N PRO A 232 -9.55 1.23 -12.19
CA PRO A 232 -10.14 2.51 -12.57
C PRO A 232 -10.91 3.26 -11.47
N GLU A 233 -11.24 2.61 -10.36
CA GLU A 233 -11.94 3.24 -9.25
C GLU A 233 -11.03 3.61 -8.08
N VAL A 234 -9.85 2.95 -7.94
CA VAL A 234 -9.01 3.03 -6.75
C VAL A 234 -7.57 3.34 -7.11
N PHE A 235 -7.04 4.38 -6.50
CA PHE A 235 -5.61 4.69 -6.46
C PHE A 235 -5.04 4.32 -5.08
N CYS A 236 -3.88 3.69 -5.01
CA CYS A 236 -3.16 3.40 -3.77
C CYS A 236 -2.02 4.40 -3.59
N THR A 237 -2.00 5.11 -2.47
CA THR A 237 -0.90 5.99 -2.08
C THR A 237 0.05 5.22 -1.18
N HIS A 238 1.25 4.92 -1.68
CA HIS A 238 2.27 4.16 -0.97
C HIS A 238 3.07 5.02 0.00
N ILE A 239 3.52 6.17 -0.49
CA ILE A 239 4.40 7.05 0.30
C ILE A 239 3.82 8.46 0.35
N GLU A 240 3.80 9.02 1.56
CA GLU A 240 3.49 10.43 1.81
C GLU A 240 4.43 10.95 2.90
N LYS A 241 5.33 11.86 2.56
CA LYS A 241 6.29 12.49 3.48
C LYS A 241 6.15 14.01 3.45
N ALA A 242 6.26 14.63 4.63
CA ALA A 242 6.32 16.07 4.77
C ALA A 242 7.15 16.46 5.99
N TYR A 243 7.74 17.65 5.97
CA TYR A 243 8.40 18.18 7.16
C TYR A 243 7.36 18.58 8.21
N ALA A 244 7.47 18.00 9.40
CA ALA A 244 6.50 18.22 10.49
C ALA A 244 6.54 19.64 11.09
N ASP A 245 7.68 20.31 10.98
CA ASP A 245 7.90 21.70 11.39
C ASP A 245 7.32 22.71 10.38
N VAL A 246 7.02 22.29 9.15
CA VAL A 246 6.29 23.12 8.18
C VAL A 246 4.79 22.94 8.41
N ARG A 247 4.19 23.88 9.13
CA ARG A 247 2.79 23.81 9.55
C ARG A 247 1.85 23.61 8.37
N GLY A 248 1.12 22.51 8.37
CA GLY A 248 0.10 22.22 7.35
C GLY A 248 0.61 21.55 6.08
N ALA A 249 1.90 21.20 5.97
CA ALA A 249 2.46 20.54 4.79
C ALA A 249 1.79 19.19 4.50
N TYR A 250 1.62 18.29 5.49
CA TYR A 250 0.91 17.02 5.31
C TYR A 250 -0.53 17.18 4.77
N PRO A 251 -1.43 17.94 5.40
CA PRO A 251 -2.77 18.10 4.83
C PRO A 251 -2.79 18.87 3.50
N MET A 252 -1.79 19.69 3.23
CA MET A 252 -1.69 20.39 1.96
C MET A 252 -1.29 19.46 0.82
N ILE A 253 -0.22 18.67 0.98
CA ILE A 253 0.19 17.70 -0.05
C ILE A 253 -0.91 16.67 -0.32
N ASN A 254 -1.57 16.15 0.72
CA ASN A 254 -2.66 15.21 0.58
C ASN A 254 -3.83 15.78 -0.26
N ARG A 255 -4.27 17.01 0.04
CA ARG A 255 -5.33 17.67 -0.71
C ARG A 255 -4.93 17.96 -2.16
N GLU A 256 -3.74 18.54 -2.37
CA GLU A 256 -3.29 18.94 -3.71
C GLU A 256 -3.04 17.74 -4.61
N PHE A 257 -2.49 16.66 -4.07
CA PHE A 257 -2.32 15.42 -4.81
C PHE A 257 -3.67 14.82 -5.23
N ALA A 258 -4.63 14.75 -4.29
CA ALA A 258 -5.99 14.28 -4.59
C ALA A 258 -6.67 15.16 -5.67
N ALA A 259 -6.52 16.48 -5.59
CA ALA A 259 -7.19 17.43 -6.49
C ALA A 259 -6.56 17.45 -7.89
N ASN A 260 -5.23 17.43 -7.98
CA ASN A 260 -4.53 17.67 -9.25
C ASN A 260 -4.17 16.38 -10.00
N SER A 261 -3.99 15.25 -9.29
CA SER A 261 -3.52 14.01 -9.90
C SER A 261 -4.50 12.84 -9.80
N LEU A 262 -5.44 12.86 -8.83
CA LEU A 262 -6.27 11.70 -8.51
C LEU A 262 -7.79 11.93 -8.65
N SER A 263 -8.22 13.08 -9.18
CA SER A 263 -9.65 13.45 -9.25
C SER A 263 -10.49 12.51 -10.11
N GLN A 264 -9.88 11.70 -10.97
CA GLN A 264 -10.53 10.67 -11.79
C GLN A 264 -10.89 9.40 -11.03
N TYR A 265 -10.23 9.12 -9.90
CA TYR A 265 -10.52 7.96 -9.08
C TYR A 265 -11.61 8.27 -8.06
N LYS A 266 -12.48 7.30 -7.82
CA LYS A 266 -13.52 7.42 -6.80
C LYS A 266 -12.96 7.32 -5.39
N TYR A 267 -11.95 6.46 -5.22
CA TYR A 267 -11.35 6.15 -3.93
C TYR A 267 -9.84 6.30 -3.95
N ILE A 268 -9.30 6.73 -2.81
CA ILE A 268 -7.86 6.71 -2.52
C ILE A 268 -7.66 5.78 -1.33
N ASN A 269 -6.95 4.67 -1.54
CA ASN A 269 -6.41 3.83 -0.47
C ASN A 269 -5.10 4.44 0.02
N ARG A 270 -4.97 4.66 1.32
CA ARG A 270 -3.75 5.17 1.97
C ARG A 270 -3.13 4.13 2.88
N GLU A 271 -3.33 2.87 2.57
CA GLU A 271 -2.77 1.70 3.26
C GLU A 271 -3.14 1.61 4.74
N ASP A 272 -2.50 0.69 5.45
CA ASP A 272 -2.74 0.41 6.87
C ASP A 272 -1.94 1.33 7.82
N ASP A 273 -2.00 1.04 9.11
CA ASP A 273 -1.28 1.80 10.15
C ASP A 273 -0.13 1.02 10.80
N THR A 274 0.15 -0.18 10.34
CA THR A 274 1.22 -1.08 10.85
C THR A 274 1.26 -1.24 12.38
N GLY A 275 0.12 -0.98 13.07
CA GLY A 275 0.05 -0.97 14.54
C GLY A 275 0.55 0.32 15.20
N SER A 276 1.04 1.30 14.44
CA SER A 276 1.48 2.59 14.97
C SER A 276 0.30 3.46 15.41
N GLU A 277 0.19 3.76 16.71
CA GLU A 277 -0.88 4.61 17.27
C GLU A 277 -0.88 6.02 16.64
N GLY A 278 0.30 6.58 16.37
CA GLY A 278 0.44 7.88 15.75
C GLY A 278 -0.11 7.90 14.32
N LEU A 279 0.28 6.90 13.52
CA LEU A 279 -0.20 6.75 12.15
C LEU A 279 -1.70 6.45 12.11
N ARG A 280 -2.19 5.55 12.99
CA ARG A 280 -3.61 5.25 13.17
C ARG A 280 -4.43 6.51 13.46
N LYS A 281 -4.00 7.32 14.41
CA LYS A 281 -4.64 8.59 14.75
C LYS A 281 -4.64 9.56 13.57
N ALA A 282 -3.52 9.65 12.85
CA ALA A 282 -3.40 10.50 11.68
C ALA A 282 -4.39 10.07 10.57
N LYS A 283 -4.44 8.78 10.22
CA LYS A 283 -5.34 8.22 9.20
C LYS A 283 -6.81 8.36 9.62
N LEU A 284 -7.18 8.00 10.83
CA LEU A 284 -8.55 8.19 11.36
C LEU A 284 -9.00 9.66 11.38
N SER A 285 -8.08 10.61 11.54
CA SER A 285 -8.41 12.04 11.53
C SER A 285 -8.91 12.56 10.17
N TYR A 286 -8.75 11.79 9.10
CA TYR A 286 -9.32 12.03 7.79
C TYR A 286 -10.68 11.33 7.58
N CYS A 287 -11.21 10.65 8.62
CA CYS A 287 -12.53 10.02 8.61
C CYS A 287 -12.70 9.09 7.39
N PRO A 288 -12.02 7.96 7.34
CA PRO A 288 -12.08 7.05 6.21
C PRO A 288 -13.52 6.66 5.92
N ASP A 289 -13.87 6.59 4.63
CA ASP A 289 -15.19 6.17 4.17
C ASP A 289 -15.32 4.64 4.23
N ILE A 290 -14.20 3.92 4.06
CA ILE A 290 -14.09 2.49 4.23
C ILE A 290 -12.86 2.19 5.10
N LEU A 291 -13.05 1.44 6.17
CA LEU A 291 -11.98 0.74 6.86
C LEU A 291 -12.00 -0.70 6.35
N LEU A 292 -11.09 -1.01 5.44
CA LEU A 292 -11.06 -2.31 4.79
C LEU A 292 -10.46 -3.35 5.74
N GLU A 293 -11.32 -4.18 6.29
CA GLU A 293 -10.90 -5.27 7.16
C GLU A 293 -10.12 -6.33 6.40
N LYS A 294 -9.03 -6.79 7.00
CA LYS A 294 -8.16 -7.85 6.48
C LYS A 294 -8.05 -8.99 7.49
N TYR A 295 -8.01 -10.20 6.97
CA TYR A 295 -7.99 -11.43 7.76
C TYR A 295 -6.85 -12.34 7.36
N MET A 296 -6.35 -13.08 8.35
CA MET A 296 -5.56 -14.28 8.17
C MET A 296 -6.51 -15.48 8.19
N ALA A 297 -6.44 -16.32 7.16
CA ALA A 297 -7.11 -17.61 7.15
C ALA A 297 -6.13 -18.74 7.43
N ARG A 298 -6.43 -19.61 8.38
CA ARG A 298 -5.61 -20.78 8.74
C ARG A 298 -6.44 -22.05 8.70
N VAL A 299 -5.88 -23.11 8.11
CA VAL A 299 -6.52 -24.43 8.15
C VAL A 299 -6.66 -24.87 9.61
N LYS A 300 -7.86 -25.29 9.99
CA LYS A 300 -8.15 -25.85 11.32
C LYS A 300 -7.32 -27.10 11.56
N LYS A 301 -6.82 -27.23 12.78
CA LYS A 301 -6.07 -28.42 13.24
C LYS A 301 -6.98 -29.62 13.46
#